data_a51af76dc47c87f288cab73fa78098d3
#
_entry.id   a51af76dc47c87f288cab73fa78098d3
#
_cell.length_a   1.000
_cell.length_b   1.000
_cell.length_c   1.000
_cell.angle_alpha   90.00
_cell.angle_beta   90.00
_cell.angle_gamma   90.00
#
_symmetry.space_group_name_H-M   'P 1'
#
loop_
_entity.id
_entity.type
_entity.pdbx_description
1 polymer ?
#
loop_
_entity_poly.entity_id
_entity_poly.type
_entity_poly.pdbx_seq_one_letter_code
_entity_poly.pdbx_strand_id
1 'polypeptide(L)'
;YRKVLRLKQNEMVDTNSLIYLTDMMGIRMICAFLEDINLAVEQLKEFFEVKEVEIKGAEKKFSEFGYESVHVLIKIPEKCMPKFEGKFKNLKKVSDEIVCEIQIRTILQDAWAEVEHELIYKTEFNPFDIPLRRKLASINASLTLADITFQEIRDYQKKLQGELEERRNSFYELADDLLNEKIEKKKSKDDISRVTPFVQGTIDDLLLRAIHAHNEGNLEEAVVIYTKILDSVSEKDKNVIAVIRKHRGMAYFSMNDYKNALADFEVSLQFDPKAYRTHYYKGIVYSITKD
;
A
#
# COMPACT_ATOMS: atom_id res chain seq x y z
N TYR A 1 -19.34 33.41 12.81
CA TYR A 1 -19.67 34.80 13.25
C TYR A 1 -18.55 35.42 14.11
N ARG A 2 -18.09 34.77 15.18
CA ARG A 2 -17.00 35.28 16.05
C ARG A 2 -15.66 35.46 15.29
N LYS A 3 -15.30 34.57 14.39
CA LYS A 3 -14.08 34.67 13.57
C LYS A 3 -14.15 35.82 12.57
N VAL A 4 -15.29 35.99 11.93
CA VAL A 4 -15.55 37.18 11.05
C VAL A 4 -15.44 38.48 11.81
N LEU A 5 -15.97 38.53 13.03
CA LEU A 5 -15.85 39.73 13.90
C LEU A 5 -14.41 40.03 14.32
N ARG A 6 -13.61 39.00 14.63
CA ARG A 6 -12.17 39.15 14.96
C ARG A 6 -11.36 39.65 13.77
N LEU A 7 -11.60 39.09 12.56
CA LEU A 7 -10.96 39.56 11.33
C LEU A 7 -11.32 41.03 11.03
N LYS A 8 -12.58 41.41 11.23
CA LYS A 8 -12.99 42.81 11.08
C LYS A 8 -12.38 43.75 12.11
N GLN A 9 -12.02 43.27 13.29
CA GLN A 9 -11.39 44.07 14.33
C GLN A 9 -9.86 44.21 14.14
N ASN A 10 -9.20 43.21 13.58
CA ASN A 10 -7.74 43.19 13.42
C ASN A 10 -7.25 43.79 12.10
N GLU A 11 -8.09 43.80 11.07
CA GLU A 11 -7.78 44.46 9.79
C GLU A 11 -8.68 45.70 9.70
N MET A 12 -8.08 46.88 9.37
CA MET A 12 -8.85 48.04 8.91
C MET A 12 -9.46 47.74 7.54
N VAL A 13 -10.31 46.74 7.48
CA VAL A 13 -10.96 46.31 6.25
C VAL A 13 -12.13 47.20 5.99
N ASP A 14 -12.14 47.80 4.82
CA ASP A 14 -13.24 48.60 4.30
C ASP A 14 -14.57 47.83 4.47
N THR A 15 -15.58 48.45 5.04
CA THR A 15 -16.86 47.82 5.45
C THR A 15 -17.59 47.13 4.29
N ASN A 16 -17.17 47.37 3.05
CA ASN A 16 -17.74 46.78 1.84
C ASN A 16 -16.95 45.60 1.24
N SER A 17 -15.79 45.23 1.82
CA SER A 17 -15.07 44.05 1.34
C SER A 17 -15.68 42.75 1.90
N LEU A 18 -15.93 41.80 1.03
CA LEU A 18 -16.33 40.45 1.45
C LEU A 18 -15.13 39.76 2.11
N ILE A 19 -15.30 39.32 3.33
CA ILE A 19 -14.28 38.55 4.03
C ILE A 19 -14.45 37.09 3.63
N TYR A 20 -13.45 36.54 2.94
CA TYR A 20 -13.43 35.12 2.58
C TYR A 20 -12.87 34.31 3.73
N LEU A 21 -13.64 33.34 4.19
CA LEU A 21 -13.21 32.36 5.17
C LEU A 21 -12.80 31.09 4.43
N THR A 22 -11.53 30.73 4.51
CA THR A 22 -10.97 29.55 3.86
C THR A 22 -11.37 28.24 4.52
N ASP A 23 -11.84 28.30 5.77
CA ASP A 23 -12.22 27.15 6.60
C ASP A 23 -13.75 26.94 6.73
N MET A 24 -14.53 27.50 5.81
CA MET A 24 -15.99 27.29 5.80
C MET A 24 -16.38 25.85 5.46
N MET A 25 -15.59 25.20 4.61
CA MET A 25 -15.74 23.78 4.27
C MET A 25 -14.43 23.08 4.61
N GLY A 26 -14.50 22.11 5.49
CA GLY A 26 -13.36 21.34 5.92
C GLY A 26 -13.62 19.84 5.80
N ILE A 27 -12.63 19.12 5.28
CA ILE A 27 -12.58 17.67 5.25
C ILE A 27 -11.39 17.24 6.08
N ARG A 28 -11.54 16.16 6.85
CA ARG A 28 -10.44 15.54 7.56
C ARG A 28 -10.12 14.21 6.91
N MET A 29 -8.85 14.01 6.56
CA MET A 29 -8.32 12.78 6.02
C MET A 29 -7.33 12.20 7.03
N ILE A 30 -7.58 10.98 7.49
CA ILE A 30 -6.76 10.31 8.48
C ILE A 30 -6.00 9.19 7.80
N CYS A 31 -4.67 9.24 7.91
CA CYS A 31 -3.72 8.30 7.35
C CYS A 31 -3.18 7.37 8.44
N ALA A 32 -2.82 6.15 8.06
CA ALA A 32 -2.23 5.22 9.02
C ALA A 32 -0.77 5.54 9.33
N PHE A 33 -0.02 6.06 8.34
CA PHE A 33 1.42 6.29 8.44
C PHE A 33 1.80 7.67 7.87
N LEU A 34 2.99 8.16 8.26
CA LEU A 34 3.50 9.47 7.81
C LEU A 34 3.67 9.54 6.28
N GLU A 35 4.15 8.48 5.64
CA GLU A 35 4.30 8.42 4.18
C GLU A 35 2.96 8.62 3.45
N ASP A 36 1.87 8.09 4.02
CA ASP A 36 0.53 8.18 3.41
C ASP A 36 0.04 9.63 3.33
N ILE A 37 0.52 10.53 4.20
CA ILE A 37 0.23 11.96 4.14
C ILE A 37 0.77 12.55 2.84
N ASN A 38 2.02 12.25 2.50
CA ASN A 38 2.64 12.75 1.28
C ASN A 38 1.95 12.19 0.03
N LEU A 39 1.62 10.89 0.05
CA LEU A 39 0.87 10.25 -1.04
C LEU A 39 -0.51 10.87 -1.22
N ALA A 40 -1.21 11.18 -0.14
CA ALA A 40 -2.50 11.85 -0.19
C ALA A 40 -2.39 13.26 -0.79
N VAL A 41 -1.37 14.03 -0.42
CA VAL A 41 -1.11 15.36 -1.01
C VAL A 41 -0.84 15.27 -2.50
N GLU A 42 -0.02 14.31 -2.95
CA GLU A 42 0.25 14.12 -4.38
C GLU A 42 -1.01 13.72 -5.15
N GLN A 43 -1.82 12.82 -4.61
CA GLN A 43 -3.11 12.46 -5.22
C GLN A 43 -4.07 13.65 -5.29
N LEU A 44 -4.12 14.47 -4.24
CA LEU A 44 -4.97 15.67 -4.29
C LEU A 44 -4.51 16.66 -5.36
N LYS A 45 -3.21 16.81 -5.58
CA LYS A 45 -2.66 17.65 -6.66
C LYS A 45 -2.99 17.10 -8.06
N GLU A 46 -3.09 15.78 -8.20
CA GLU A 46 -3.44 15.14 -9.47
C GLU A 46 -4.92 15.33 -9.83
N PHE A 47 -5.82 15.22 -8.83
CA PHE A 47 -7.27 15.23 -9.09
C PHE A 47 -7.94 16.58 -8.89
N PHE A 48 -7.32 17.52 -8.19
CA PHE A 48 -7.91 18.79 -7.82
C PHE A 48 -6.98 19.98 -8.14
N GLU A 49 -7.57 21.13 -8.39
CA GLU A 49 -6.83 22.40 -8.44
C GLU A 49 -6.47 22.82 -7.00
N VAL A 50 -5.21 22.53 -6.61
CA VAL A 50 -4.68 22.89 -5.31
C VAL A 50 -4.23 24.35 -5.33
N LYS A 51 -4.75 25.15 -4.40
CA LYS A 51 -4.40 26.57 -4.23
C LYS A 51 -3.20 26.76 -3.34
N GLU A 52 -3.17 26.00 -2.25
CA GLU A 52 -2.15 26.10 -1.22
C GLU A 52 -1.96 24.78 -0.48
N VAL A 53 -0.73 24.51 -0.08
CA VAL A 53 -0.37 23.43 0.84
C VAL A 53 0.40 24.04 2.00
N GLU A 54 -0.16 24.00 3.19
CA GLU A 54 0.44 24.56 4.41
C GLU A 54 0.73 23.43 5.40
N ILE A 55 1.94 23.40 5.95
CA ILE A 55 2.30 22.50 7.05
C ILE A 55 2.15 23.27 8.35
N LYS A 56 1.05 23.06 9.04
CA LYS A 56 0.84 23.65 10.38
C LYS A 56 1.82 23.06 11.36
N GLY A 57 2.49 23.90 12.13
CA GLY A 57 3.50 23.48 13.10
C GLY A 57 4.94 23.53 12.61
N ALA A 58 5.18 23.69 11.30
CA ALA A 58 6.53 23.82 10.75
C ALA A 58 7.31 25.06 11.24
N GLU A 59 6.60 26.11 11.66
CA GLU A 59 7.23 27.36 12.16
C GLU A 59 7.66 27.27 13.64
N LYS A 60 7.38 26.15 14.33
CA LYS A 60 7.75 25.99 15.73
C LYS A 60 9.26 25.84 15.88
N LYS A 61 9.81 26.46 16.93
CA LYS A 61 11.22 26.31 17.26
C LYS A 61 11.53 24.83 17.52
N PHE A 62 12.72 24.39 17.17
CA PHE A 62 13.21 23.03 17.35
C PHE A 62 13.01 22.44 18.78
N SER A 63 12.83 23.31 19.77
CA SER A 63 12.52 22.94 21.16
C SER A 63 11.04 22.80 21.49
N GLU A 64 10.15 23.06 20.53
CA GLU A 64 8.70 23.08 20.77
C GLU A 64 8.05 21.92 19.99
N PHE A 65 7.80 20.81 20.67
CA PHE A 65 6.90 19.79 20.15
C PHE A 65 5.48 20.32 20.16
N GLY A 66 4.84 20.35 19.03
CA GLY A 66 3.48 20.83 18.88
C GLY A 66 2.75 20.08 17.79
N TYR A 67 1.48 20.38 17.66
CA TYR A 67 0.61 19.83 16.65
C TYR A 67 1.18 20.06 15.24
N GLU A 68 1.25 18.99 14.48
CA GLU A 68 1.59 19.02 13.06
C GLU A 68 0.41 18.50 12.24
N SER A 69 0.10 19.16 11.15
CA SER A 69 -0.95 18.76 10.22
C SER A 69 -0.67 19.38 8.86
N VAL A 70 -0.91 18.64 7.82
CA VAL A 70 -0.88 19.18 6.46
C VAL A 70 -2.28 19.67 6.09
N HIS A 71 -2.38 20.95 5.72
CA HIS A 71 -3.59 21.58 5.27
C HIS A 71 -3.49 21.86 3.78
N VAL A 72 -4.42 21.35 3.01
CA VAL A 72 -4.48 21.53 1.56
C VAL A 72 -5.74 22.30 1.22
N LEU A 73 -5.59 23.48 0.62
CA LEU A 73 -6.71 24.27 0.10
C LEU A 73 -6.95 23.89 -1.35
N ILE A 74 -8.10 23.33 -1.65
CA ILE A 74 -8.51 22.98 -2.99
C ILE A 74 -9.64 23.86 -3.48
N LYS A 75 -9.66 24.16 -4.79
CA LYS A 75 -10.82 24.73 -5.44
C LYS A 75 -11.93 23.68 -5.52
N ILE A 76 -13.14 24.09 -5.20
CA ILE A 76 -14.28 23.17 -5.28
C ILE A 76 -14.59 22.88 -6.76
N PRO A 77 -14.64 21.60 -7.16
CA PRO A 77 -14.99 21.24 -8.52
C PRO A 77 -16.40 21.78 -8.90
N GLU A 78 -16.55 22.27 -10.12
CA GLU A 78 -17.84 22.83 -10.60
C GLU A 78 -19.01 21.85 -10.45
N LYS A 79 -18.73 20.54 -10.54
CA LYS A 79 -19.73 19.47 -10.33
C LYS A 79 -20.32 19.44 -8.92
N CYS A 80 -19.55 19.93 -7.94
CA CYS A 80 -19.93 19.98 -6.51
C CYS A 80 -20.54 21.33 -6.13
N MET A 81 -20.53 22.30 -7.04
CA MET A 81 -21.09 23.62 -6.77
C MET A 81 -22.62 23.56 -6.80
N PRO A 82 -23.29 24.15 -5.78
CA PRO A 82 -24.74 24.29 -5.80
C PRO A 82 -25.17 25.18 -6.96
N LYS A 83 -26.20 24.77 -7.68
CA LYS A 83 -26.82 25.61 -8.72
C LYS A 83 -27.65 26.67 -8.02
N PHE A 84 -27.17 27.91 -8.03
CA PHE A 84 -27.92 29.03 -7.47
C PHE A 84 -28.93 29.54 -8.53
N GLU A 85 -30.22 29.54 -8.16
CA GLU A 85 -31.31 30.06 -9.00
C GLU A 85 -31.90 31.33 -8.34
N GLY A 86 -32.52 32.18 -9.16
CA GLY A 86 -33.26 33.36 -8.70
C GLY A 86 -32.38 34.50 -8.16
N LYS A 87 -32.73 35.05 -7.00
CA LYS A 87 -32.07 36.23 -6.38
C LYS A 87 -30.59 36.02 -6.09
N PHE A 88 -30.10 34.75 -6.05
CA PHE A 88 -28.73 34.39 -5.76
C PHE A 88 -27.85 34.19 -7.00
N LYS A 89 -28.36 34.51 -8.21
CA LYS A 89 -27.61 34.37 -9.47
C LYS A 89 -26.28 35.15 -9.48
N ASN A 90 -26.22 36.25 -8.72
CA ASN A 90 -25.00 37.07 -8.61
C ASN A 90 -23.91 36.45 -7.72
N LEU A 91 -24.24 35.41 -6.93
CA LEU A 91 -23.24 34.63 -6.13
C LEU A 91 -22.32 33.77 -7.01
N LYS A 92 -22.60 33.65 -8.31
CA LYS A 92 -21.73 32.92 -9.25
C LYS A 92 -20.31 33.50 -9.34
N LYS A 93 -20.13 34.80 -9.04
CA LYS A 93 -18.81 35.43 -8.95
C LYS A 93 -18.05 35.05 -7.65
N VAL A 94 -18.79 34.68 -6.61
CA VAL A 94 -18.21 34.26 -5.32
C VAL A 94 -17.73 32.82 -5.36
N SER A 95 -18.29 32.01 -6.27
CA SER A 95 -18.01 30.56 -6.35
C SER A 95 -16.56 30.23 -6.73
N ASP A 96 -15.89 31.11 -7.49
CA ASP A 96 -14.50 30.85 -7.94
C ASP A 96 -13.46 31.05 -6.83
N GLU A 97 -13.82 31.70 -5.73
CA GLU A 97 -12.96 31.97 -4.58
C GLU A 97 -13.25 31.04 -3.37
N ILE A 98 -14.32 30.25 -3.44
CA ILE A 98 -14.64 29.30 -2.39
C ILE A 98 -13.68 28.11 -2.49
N VAL A 99 -12.99 27.87 -1.40
CA VAL A 99 -12.06 26.74 -1.24
C VAL A 99 -12.56 25.76 -0.19
N CYS A 100 -12.12 24.52 -0.29
CA CYS A 100 -12.28 23.51 0.73
C CYS A 100 -10.92 23.23 1.36
N GLU A 101 -10.86 23.30 2.69
CA GLU A 101 -9.68 22.90 3.45
C GLU A 101 -9.70 21.40 3.71
N ILE A 102 -8.64 20.69 3.29
CA ILE A 102 -8.44 19.28 3.59
C ILE A 102 -7.32 19.18 4.61
N GLN A 103 -7.64 18.74 5.83
CA GLN A 103 -6.69 18.51 6.90
C GLN A 103 -6.24 17.05 6.86
N ILE A 104 -4.95 16.81 6.60
CA ILE A 104 -4.38 15.49 6.47
C ILE A 104 -3.49 15.23 7.69
N ARG A 105 -3.72 14.10 8.35
CA ARG A 105 -3.07 13.74 9.63
C ARG A 105 -2.88 12.25 9.73
N THR A 106 -1.96 11.83 10.61
CA THR A 106 -1.95 10.46 11.08
C THR A 106 -3.05 10.24 12.13
N ILE A 107 -3.31 8.97 12.46
CA ILE A 107 -4.22 8.59 13.56
C ILE A 107 -3.77 9.24 14.88
N LEU A 108 -2.45 9.24 15.17
CA LEU A 108 -1.92 9.80 16.42
C LEU A 108 -1.96 11.32 16.42
N GLN A 109 -1.68 11.97 15.30
CA GLN A 109 -1.83 13.41 15.15
C GLN A 109 -3.30 13.84 15.31
N ASP A 110 -4.25 13.08 14.81
CA ASP A 110 -5.66 13.39 14.96
C ASP A 110 -6.14 13.19 16.40
N ALA A 111 -5.74 12.10 17.04
CA ALA A 111 -6.03 11.87 18.46
C ALA A 111 -5.46 12.99 19.36
N TRP A 112 -4.22 13.43 19.08
CA TRP A 112 -3.63 14.56 19.78
C TRP A 112 -4.44 15.84 19.60
N ALA A 113 -4.82 16.17 18.37
CA ALA A 113 -5.57 17.37 18.04
C ALA A 113 -6.93 17.43 18.76
N GLU A 114 -7.64 16.30 18.86
CA GLU A 114 -8.91 16.23 19.58
C GLU A 114 -8.72 16.44 21.09
N VAL A 115 -7.70 15.83 21.68
CA VAL A 115 -7.39 15.97 23.10
C VAL A 115 -6.92 17.41 23.42
N GLU A 116 -6.04 17.98 22.61
CA GLU A 116 -5.57 19.35 22.77
C GLU A 116 -6.73 20.36 22.68
N HIS A 117 -7.62 20.16 21.70
CA HIS A 117 -8.80 21.00 21.53
C HIS A 117 -9.73 20.93 22.74
N GLU A 118 -9.95 19.73 23.28
CA GLU A 118 -10.81 19.54 24.46
C GLU A 118 -10.22 20.18 25.72
N LEU A 119 -8.92 20.01 25.93
CA LEU A 119 -8.24 20.49 27.13
C LEU A 119 -7.94 21.99 27.11
N ILE A 120 -7.62 22.56 25.95
CA ILE A 120 -7.18 23.96 25.84
C ILE A 120 -8.32 24.91 25.48
N TYR A 121 -9.19 24.51 24.52
CA TYR A 121 -10.21 25.40 23.98
C TYR A 121 -11.54 25.39 24.76
N LYS A 122 -11.92 24.26 25.35
CA LYS A 122 -13.20 24.12 26.06
C LYS A 122 -13.11 24.38 27.55
N THR A 123 -11.93 24.34 28.10
CA THR A 123 -11.72 24.64 29.52
C THR A 123 -11.27 26.10 29.69
N GLU A 124 -11.77 26.79 30.71
CA GLU A 124 -11.29 28.11 31.09
C GLU A 124 -9.89 28.10 31.72
N PHE A 125 -9.05 27.10 31.32
CA PHE A 125 -7.69 26.98 31.79
C PHE A 125 -6.85 28.17 31.35
N ASN A 126 -6.14 28.74 32.29
CA ASN A 126 -5.25 29.85 32.06
C ASN A 126 -4.14 29.40 31.08
N PRO A 127 -4.00 30.06 29.90
CA PRO A 127 -2.95 29.72 28.92
C PRO A 127 -1.51 29.87 29.47
N PHE A 128 -1.36 30.35 30.69
CA PHE A 128 -0.09 30.55 31.39
C PHE A 128 0.33 29.38 32.32
N ASP A 129 -0.42 28.25 32.37
CA ASP A 129 -0.01 27.08 33.15
C ASP A 129 1.16 26.34 32.44
N ILE A 130 2.39 26.76 32.78
CA ILE A 130 3.63 26.20 32.23
C ILE A 130 3.76 24.71 32.52
N PRO A 131 3.47 24.17 33.72
CA PRO A 131 3.52 22.75 34.00
C PRO A 131 2.59 21.93 33.11
N LEU A 132 1.38 22.38 32.85
CA LEU A 132 0.42 21.70 31.97
C LEU A 132 0.92 21.68 30.52
N ARG A 133 1.39 22.84 30.01
CA ARG A 133 1.96 22.94 28.65
C ARG A 133 3.16 22.01 28.44
N ARG A 134 4.03 21.86 29.44
CA ARG A 134 5.16 20.92 29.39
C ARG A 134 4.69 19.47 29.32
N LYS A 135 3.66 19.09 30.10
CA LYS A 135 3.07 17.74 30.02
C LYS A 135 2.46 17.47 28.65
N LEU A 136 1.72 18.42 28.11
CA LEU A 136 1.13 18.29 26.78
C LEU A 136 2.20 18.17 25.70
N ALA A 137 3.25 18.99 25.74
CA ALA A 137 4.37 18.88 24.82
C ALA A 137 5.10 17.52 24.92
N SER A 138 5.27 16.98 26.13
CA SER A 138 5.86 15.64 26.34
C SER A 138 5.02 14.53 25.74
N ILE A 139 3.70 14.60 25.89
CA ILE A 139 2.80 13.61 25.28
C ILE A 139 2.87 13.71 23.74
N ASN A 140 2.82 14.94 23.20
CA ASN A 140 2.93 15.12 21.76
C ASN A 140 4.26 14.58 21.19
N ALA A 141 5.38 14.82 21.88
CA ALA A 141 6.67 14.25 21.50
C ALA A 141 6.64 12.71 21.49
N SER A 142 5.96 12.09 22.46
CA SER A 142 5.82 10.62 22.51
C SER A 142 4.98 10.08 21.36
N LEU A 143 3.90 10.79 20.99
CA LEU A 143 3.06 10.41 19.84
C LEU A 143 3.81 10.59 18.50
N THR A 144 4.57 11.68 18.36
CA THR A 144 5.42 11.90 17.19
C THR A 144 6.48 10.78 17.04
N LEU A 145 7.12 10.40 18.14
CA LEU A 145 8.07 9.28 18.13
C LEU A 145 7.39 7.95 17.75
N ALA A 146 6.16 7.73 18.24
CA ALA A 146 5.40 6.54 17.88
C ALA A 146 5.05 6.52 16.38
N ASP A 147 4.63 7.65 15.79
CA ASP A 147 4.39 7.75 14.34
C ASP A 147 5.64 7.43 13.51
N ILE A 148 6.79 7.96 13.91
CA ILE A 148 8.09 7.68 13.28
C ILE A 148 8.41 6.18 13.39
N THR A 149 8.24 5.59 14.57
CA THR A 149 8.51 4.16 14.79
C THR A 149 7.60 3.27 13.95
N PHE A 150 6.32 3.60 13.84
CA PHE A 150 5.39 2.87 12.97
C PHE A 150 5.79 2.95 11.50
N GLN A 151 6.25 4.13 11.04
CA GLN A 151 6.77 4.28 9.69
C GLN A 151 8.01 3.42 9.45
N GLU A 152 8.98 3.42 10.38
CA GLU A 152 10.19 2.60 10.31
C GLU A 152 9.87 1.09 10.25
N ILE A 153 8.91 0.63 11.05
CA ILE A 153 8.44 -0.77 11.03
C ILE A 153 7.84 -1.11 9.66
N ARG A 154 7.00 -0.23 9.11
CA ARG A 154 6.41 -0.40 7.78
C ARG A 154 7.46 -0.48 6.68
N ASP A 155 8.46 0.41 6.72
CA ASP A 155 9.54 0.46 5.74
C ASP A 155 10.39 -0.81 5.82
N TYR A 156 10.68 -1.27 7.03
CA TYR A 156 11.37 -2.53 7.24
C TYR A 156 10.57 -3.73 6.70
N GLN A 157 9.26 -3.77 6.93
CA GLN A 157 8.39 -4.81 6.37
C GLN A 157 8.37 -4.79 4.84
N LYS A 158 8.26 -3.60 4.21
CA LYS A 158 8.33 -3.45 2.75
C LYS A 158 9.66 -3.98 2.20
N LYS A 159 10.77 -3.62 2.86
CA LYS A 159 12.10 -4.10 2.48
C LYS A 159 12.22 -5.61 2.56
N LEU A 160 11.77 -6.22 3.69
CA LEU A 160 11.78 -7.68 3.84
C LEU A 160 10.93 -8.38 2.78
N GLN A 161 9.74 -7.84 2.46
CA GLN A 161 8.91 -8.38 1.39
C GLN A 161 9.63 -8.35 0.04
N GLY A 162 10.25 -7.21 -0.32
CA GLY A 162 11.04 -7.10 -1.55
C GLY A 162 12.18 -8.12 -1.62
N GLU A 163 12.95 -8.28 -0.54
CA GLU A 163 14.03 -9.27 -0.46
C GLU A 163 13.50 -10.72 -0.58
N LEU A 164 12.34 -11.00 0.00
CA LEU A 164 11.70 -12.33 -0.11
C LEU A 164 11.19 -12.59 -1.53
N GLU A 165 10.62 -11.59 -2.20
CA GLU A 165 10.17 -11.71 -3.60
C GLU A 165 11.35 -11.92 -4.54
N GLU A 166 12.46 -11.19 -4.39
CA GLU A 166 13.67 -11.40 -5.18
C GLU A 166 14.25 -12.81 -4.98
N ARG A 167 14.33 -13.29 -3.73
CA ARG A 167 14.78 -14.65 -3.44
C ARG A 167 13.85 -15.72 -4.03
N ARG A 168 12.53 -15.52 -3.93
CA ARG A 168 11.55 -16.42 -4.54
C ARG A 168 11.69 -16.47 -6.04
N ASN A 169 11.83 -15.33 -6.72
CA ASN A 169 11.99 -15.28 -8.16
C ASN A 169 13.28 -16.02 -8.60
N SER A 170 14.40 -15.73 -7.94
CA SER A 170 15.66 -16.44 -8.21
C SER A 170 15.56 -17.95 -7.93
N PHE A 171 14.85 -18.34 -6.89
CA PHE A 171 14.61 -19.74 -6.56
C PHE A 171 13.73 -20.44 -7.60
N TYR A 172 12.68 -19.78 -8.11
CA TYR A 172 11.81 -20.36 -9.12
C TYR A 172 12.50 -20.48 -10.47
N GLU A 173 13.36 -19.52 -10.85
CA GLU A 173 14.22 -19.66 -12.04
C GLU A 173 15.16 -20.86 -11.91
N LEU A 174 15.81 -21.01 -10.77
CA LEU A 174 16.67 -22.17 -10.51
C LEU A 174 15.89 -23.50 -10.52
N ALA A 175 14.69 -23.52 -9.92
CA ALA A 175 13.82 -24.70 -9.92
C ALA A 175 13.41 -25.11 -11.35
N ASP A 176 13.14 -24.14 -12.20
CA ASP A 176 12.86 -24.38 -13.63
C ASP A 176 14.06 -24.99 -14.36
N ASP A 177 15.25 -24.50 -14.05
CA ASP A 177 16.48 -25.01 -14.66
C ASP A 177 16.80 -26.44 -14.21
N LEU A 178 16.59 -26.77 -12.95
CA LEU A 178 16.79 -28.11 -12.40
C LEU A 178 15.90 -29.18 -13.05
N LEU A 179 14.67 -28.82 -13.45
CA LEU A 179 13.79 -29.74 -14.17
C LEU A 179 14.24 -29.95 -15.61
N ASN A 180 14.98 -29.01 -16.21
CA ASN A 180 15.43 -29.09 -17.61
C ASN A 180 16.80 -29.74 -17.75
N GLU A 181 17.67 -29.77 -16.73
CA GLU A 181 19.02 -30.33 -16.80
C GLU A 181 19.08 -31.85 -16.90
N LYS A 182 17.94 -32.57 -16.91
CA LYS A 182 17.92 -33.99 -17.29
C LYS A 182 18.38 -34.25 -18.74
N ILE A 183 18.51 -33.22 -19.57
CA ILE A 183 18.95 -33.35 -20.98
C ILE A 183 20.45 -33.17 -21.14
N GLU A 184 21.14 -32.40 -20.27
CA GLU A 184 22.61 -32.27 -20.34
C GLU A 184 23.26 -32.10 -18.95
N LYS A 185 23.88 -33.21 -18.48
CA LYS A 185 24.96 -33.29 -17.46
C LYS A 185 24.76 -32.75 -16.05
N LYS A 186 24.76 -33.72 -15.10
CA LYS A 186 25.25 -33.65 -13.70
C LYS A 186 25.84 -32.30 -13.26
N LYS A 187 25.06 -31.48 -12.58
CA LYS A 187 25.56 -30.56 -11.58
C LYS A 187 25.16 -31.06 -10.19
N SER A 188 26.08 -30.89 -9.24
CA SER A 188 26.05 -31.55 -7.95
C SER A 188 24.95 -31.01 -7.03
N LYS A 189 24.40 -31.87 -6.16
CA LYS A 189 23.48 -31.57 -5.05
C LYS A 189 23.92 -30.37 -4.14
N ASP A 190 25.20 -29.98 -4.23
CA ASP A 190 25.83 -28.96 -3.37
C ASP A 190 25.49 -27.51 -3.76
N ASP A 191 25.05 -27.25 -5.00
CA ASP A 191 24.77 -25.87 -5.43
C ASP A 191 23.42 -25.35 -4.94
N ILE A 192 22.45 -26.23 -4.71
CA ILE A 192 21.11 -25.85 -4.22
C ILE A 192 21.14 -25.48 -2.73
N SER A 193 21.96 -26.21 -1.95
CA SER A 193 22.07 -25.98 -0.51
C SER A 193 22.77 -24.66 -0.14
N ARG A 194 23.47 -24.03 -1.11
CA ARG A 194 24.16 -22.75 -0.92
C ARG A 194 23.29 -21.52 -1.10
N VAL A 195 22.13 -21.66 -1.75
CA VAL A 195 21.32 -20.50 -2.17
C VAL A 195 20.24 -20.11 -1.17
N THR A 196 19.81 -21.02 -0.27
CA THR A 196 18.76 -20.69 0.71
C THR A 196 18.96 -21.40 2.04
N PRO A 197 18.89 -20.72 3.20
CA PRO A 197 18.70 -21.38 4.47
C PRO A 197 17.28 -21.95 4.50
N PHE A 198 17.18 -23.29 4.36
CA PHE A 198 15.89 -23.98 4.40
C PHE A 198 15.29 -23.93 5.80
N VAL A 199 14.10 -23.37 5.90
CA VAL A 199 13.23 -23.60 7.04
C VAL A 199 12.32 -24.77 6.69
N GLN A 200 12.47 -25.89 7.38
CA GLN A 200 11.67 -27.10 7.17
C GLN A 200 10.18 -26.79 7.24
N GLY A 201 9.42 -27.25 6.26
CA GLY A 201 7.96 -27.03 6.18
C GLY A 201 7.52 -25.75 5.49
N THR A 202 8.42 -24.92 4.97
CA THR A 202 8.07 -23.76 4.12
C THR A 202 7.66 -24.21 2.73
N ILE A 203 7.01 -23.31 1.98
CA ILE A 203 6.64 -23.55 0.57
C ILE A 203 7.88 -23.91 -0.26
N ASP A 204 9.00 -23.23 0.00
CA ASP A 204 10.26 -23.46 -0.72
C ASP A 204 10.83 -24.85 -0.43
N ASP A 205 10.80 -25.33 0.81
CA ASP A 205 11.18 -26.70 1.21
C ASP A 205 10.28 -27.73 0.52
N LEU A 206 8.97 -27.52 0.56
CA LEU A 206 8.02 -28.41 -0.10
C LEU A 206 8.20 -28.44 -1.61
N LEU A 207 8.46 -27.29 -2.24
CA LEU A 207 8.71 -27.22 -3.69
C LEU A 207 9.96 -28.00 -4.09
N LEU A 208 11.06 -27.86 -3.35
CA LEU A 208 12.28 -28.63 -3.63
C LEU A 208 12.07 -30.14 -3.48
N ARG A 209 11.34 -30.55 -2.44
CA ARG A 209 10.99 -31.96 -2.26
C ARG A 209 10.13 -32.48 -3.43
N ALA A 210 9.17 -31.68 -3.89
CA ALA A 210 8.35 -32.03 -5.04
C ALA A 210 9.19 -32.14 -6.33
N ILE A 211 10.13 -31.21 -6.56
CA ILE A 211 11.06 -31.26 -7.69
C ILE A 211 11.98 -32.47 -7.61
N HIS A 212 12.49 -32.77 -6.43
CA HIS A 212 13.34 -33.96 -6.20
C HIS A 212 12.56 -35.24 -6.52
N ALA A 213 11.34 -35.40 -5.98
CA ALA A 213 10.47 -36.53 -6.29
C ALA A 213 10.17 -36.62 -7.78
N HIS A 214 9.88 -35.50 -8.45
CA HIS A 214 9.66 -35.45 -9.90
C HIS A 214 10.90 -35.95 -10.67
N ASN A 215 12.10 -35.48 -10.30
CA ASN A 215 13.36 -35.86 -10.95
C ASN A 215 13.75 -37.30 -10.72
N GLU A 216 13.37 -37.89 -9.59
CA GLU A 216 13.56 -39.32 -9.30
C GLU A 216 12.54 -40.25 -10.02
N GLY A 217 11.53 -39.65 -10.65
CA GLY A 217 10.44 -40.36 -11.29
C GLY A 217 9.28 -40.74 -10.38
N ASN A 218 9.29 -40.29 -9.12
CA ASN A 218 8.22 -40.47 -8.16
C ASN A 218 7.11 -39.43 -8.41
N LEU A 219 6.48 -39.51 -9.58
CA LEU A 219 5.57 -38.48 -10.10
C LEU A 219 4.31 -38.32 -9.25
N GLU A 220 3.79 -39.43 -8.72
CA GLU A 220 2.61 -39.40 -7.84
C GLU A 220 2.89 -38.66 -6.56
N GLU A 221 4.05 -38.87 -5.92
CA GLU A 221 4.48 -38.15 -4.72
C GLU A 221 4.67 -36.65 -5.03
N ALA A 222 5.31 -36.34 -6.17
CA ALA A 222 5.48 -34.96 -6.60
C ALA A 222 4.13 -34.23 -6.74
N VAL A 223 3.14 -34.83 -7.37
CA VAL A 223 1.78 -34.29 -7.54
C VAL A 223 1.10 -34.04 -6.17
N VAL A 224 1.24 -34.97 -5.22
CA VAL A 224 0.71 -34.81 -3.88
C VAL A 224 1.32 -33.60 -3.18
N ILE A 225 2.64 -33.42 -3.26
CA ILE A 225 3.33 -32.30 -2.63
C ILE A 225 2.95 -30.98 -3.29
N TYR A 226 2.92 -30.89 -4.63
CA TYR A 226 2.46 -29.70 -5.35
C TYR A 226 1.01 -29.33 -4.97
N THR A 227 0.14 -30.32 -4.83
CA THR A 227 -1.25 -30.09 -4.41
C THR A 227 -1.30 -29.49 -2.99
N LYS A 228 -0.53 -30.06 -2.05
CA LYS A 228 -0.42 -29.54 -0.69
C LYS A 228 0.08 -28.09 -0.66
N ILE A 229 1.02 -27.72 -1.53
CA ILE A 229 1.47 -26.34 -1.67
C ILE A 229 0.30 -25.46 -2.13
N LEU A 230 -0.41 -25.85 -3.18
CA LEU A 230 -1.54 -25.09 -3.72
C LEU A 230 -2.67 -24.89 -2.70
N ASP A 231 -2.91 -25.87 -1.83
CA ASP A 231 -3.92 -25.77 -0.76
C ASP A 231 -3.50 -24.80 0.37
N SER A 232 -2.20 -24.54 0.51
CA SER A 232 -1.64 -23.66 1.54
C SER A 232 -1.35 -22.23 1.06
N VAL A 233 -1.30 -21.99 -0.24
CA VAL A 233 -0.98 -20.68 -0.83
C VAL A 233 -2.23 -19.80 -0.89
N SER A 234 -2.06 -18.52 -0.55
CA SER A 234 -3.14 -17.54 -0.70
C SER A 234 -3.47 -17.30 -2.19
N GLU A 235 -4.74 -17.11 -2.51
CA GLU A 235 -5.19 -16.75 -3.87
C GLU A 235 -4.56 -15.44 -4.40
N LYS A 236 -4.00 -14.62 -3.51
CA LYS A 236 -3.30 -13.39 -3.86
C LYS A 236 -1.91 -13.63 -4.45
N ASP A 237 -1.29 -14.78 -4.14
CA ASP A 237 0.08 -15.13 -4.57
C ASP A 237 0.08 -15.76 -5.97
N LYS A 238 -0.43 -15.00 -6.95
CA LYS A 238 -0.63 -15.46 -8.33
C LYS A 238 0.63 -16.02 -8.99
N ASN A 239 1.78 -15.40 -8.73
CA ASN A 239 3.06 -15.85 -9.26
C ASN A 239 3.44 -17.26 -8.74
N VAL A 240 3.25 -17.47 -7.43
CA VAL A 240 3.50 -18.79 -6.80
C VAL A 240 2.57 -19.83 -7.41
N ILE A 241 1.28 -19.54 -7.50
CA ILE A 241 0.28 -20.43 -8.09
C ILE A 241 0.65 -20.79 -9.53
N ALA A 242 1.07 -19.79 -10.35
CA ALA A 242 1.46 -20.02 -11.73
C ALA A 242 2.62 -21.03 -11.84
N VAL A 243 3.66 -20.85 -11.03
CA VAL A 243 4.83 -21.73 -11.01
C VAL A 243 4.47 -23.14 -10.54
N ILE A 244 3.75 -23.27 -9.41
CA ILE A 244 3.38 -24.59 -8.88
C ILE A 244 2.44 -25.34 -9.84
N ARG A 245 1.47 -24.65 -10.45
CA ARG A 245 0.59 -25.24 -11.47
C ARG A 245 1.38 -25.72 -12.69
N LYS A 246 2.35 -24.93 -13.16
CA LYS A 246 3.25 -25.36 -14.24
C LYS A 246 3.98 -26.66 -13.89
N HIS A 247 4.61 -26.73 -12.73
CA HIS A 247 5.38 -27.90 -12.31
C HIS A 247 4.50 -29.13 -12.09
N ARG A 248 3.31 -28.96 -11.48
CA ARG A 248 2.36 -30.07 -11.35
C ARG A 248 1.82 -30.51 -12.69
N GLY A 249 1.53 -29.60 -13.61
CA GLY A 249 1.16 -29.93 -15.00
C GLY A 249 2.24 -30.72 -15.73
N MET A 250 3.52 -30.39 -15.51
CA MET A 250 4.63 -31.19 -16.07
C MET A 250 4.71 -32.59 -15.46
N ALA A 251 4.42 -32.75 -14.16
CA ALA A 251 4.35 -34.08 -13.55
C ALA A 251 3.19 -34.88 -14.12
N TYR A 252 1.99 -34.30 -14.26
CA TYR A 252 0.87 -34.95 -14.94
C TYR A 252 1.18 -35.32 -16.40
N PHE A 253 1.85 -34.43 -17.12
CA PHE A 253 2.31 -34.71 -18.49
C PHE A 253 3.22 -35.94 -18.52
N SER A 254 4.19 -36.04 -17.60
CA SER A 254 5.10 -37.19 -17.49
C SER A 254 4.39 -38.49 -17.11
N MET A 255 3.23 -38.40 -16.44
CA MET A 255 2.34 -39.50 -16.12
C MET A 255 1.39 -39.88 -17.28
N ASN A 256 1.44 -39.19 -18.40
CA ASN A 256 0.49 -39.26 -19.53
C ASN A 256 -0.96 -38.84 -19.14
N ASP A 257 -1.15 -38.13 -18.01
CA ASP A 257 -2.44 -37.54 -17.63
C ASP A 257 -2.60 -36.17 -18.29
N TYR A 258 -2.85 -36.19 -19.58
CA TYR A 258 -2.93 -35.00 -20.43
C TYR A 258 -4.07 -34.06 -20.03
N LYS A 259 -5.15 -34.60 -19.51
CA LYS A 259 -6.31 -33.82 -19.09
C LYS A 259 -5.97 -32.91 -17.89
N ASN A 260 -5.36 -33.46 -16.86
CA ASN A 260 -4.97 -32.69 -15.68
C ASN A 260 -3.77 -31.81 -15.99
N ALA A 261 -2.87 -32.22 -16.87
CA ALA A 261 -1.77 -31.39 -17.35
C ALA A 261 -2.28 -30.12 -18.03
N LEU A 262 -3.24 -30.22 -18.96
CA LEU A 262 -3.84 -29.07 -19.64
C LEU A 262 -4.52 -28.14 -18.67
N ALA A 263 -5.32 -28.64 -17.72
CA ALA A 263 -6.00 -27.83 -16.72
C ALA A 263 -5.01 -27.00 -15.89
N ASP A 264 -3.88 -27.60 -15.48
CA ASP A 264 -2.86 -26.89 -14.72
C ASP A 264 -2.08 -25.87 -15.58
N PHE A 265 -1.75 -26.20 -16.82
CA PHE A 265 -1.11 -25.27 -17.74
C PHE A 265 -2.02 -24.07 -18.06
N GLU A 266 -3.31 -24.25 -18.19
CA GLU A 266 -4.26 -23.16 -18.42
C GLU A 266 -4.31 -22.18 -17.26
N VAL A 267 -4.40 -22.69 -16.04
CA VAL A 267 -4.38 -21.82 -14.84
C VAL A 267 -3.02 -21.11 -14.71
N SER A 268 -1.91 -21.81 -14.97
CA SER A 268 -0.58 -21.21 -14.98
C SER A 268 -0.51 -20.03 -15.96
N LEU A 269 -1.00 -20.21 -17.18
CA LEU A 269 -0.98 -19.17 -18.22
C LEU A 269 -1.97 -18.01 -17.97
N GLN A 270 -3.01 -18.20 -17.16
CA GLN A 270 -3.87 -17.10 -16.71
C GLN A 270 -3.12 -16.11 -15.85
N PHE A 271 -2.18 -16.58 -15.03
CA PHE A 271 -1.39 -15.75 -14.13
C PHE A 271 -0.04 -15.32 -14.72
N ASP A 272 0.56 -16.15 -15.59
CA ASP A 272 1.76 -15.84 -16.35
C ASP A 272 1.57 -16.12 -17.84
N PRO A 273 0.97 -15.18 -18.60
CA PRO A 273 0.73 -15.34 -20.03
C PRO A 273 2.00 -15.45 -20.89
N LYS A 274 3.15 -15.06 -20.33
CA LYS A 274 4.44 -15.07 -21.06
C LYS A 274 5.27 -16.33 -20.81
N ALA A 275 4.78 -17.27 -20.03
CA ALA A 275 5.48 -18.52 -19.71
C ALA A 275 5.63 -19.40 -20.97
N TYR A 276 6.68 -19.16 -21.78
CA TYR A 276 6.93 -19.87 -23.05
C TYR A 276 7.02 -21.39 -22.89
N ARG A 277 7.58 -21.87 -21.78
CA ARG A 277 7.67 -23.29 -21.48
C ARG A 277 6.29 -23.94 -21.28
N THR A 278 5.39 -23.23 -20.58
CA THR A 278 4.01 -23.70 -20.38
C THR A 278 3.26 -23.78 -21.71
N HIS A 279 3.44 -22.79 -22.59
CA HIS A 279 2.89 -22.81 -23.95
C HIS A 279 3.46 -24.00 -24.77
N TYR A 280 4.76 -24.26 -24.65
CA TYR A 280 5.41 -25.36 -25.34
C TYR A 280 4.82 -26.70 -24.92
N TYR A 281 4.74 -27.01 -23.62
CA TYR A 281 4.15 -28.27 -23.15
C TYR A 281 2.66 -28.38 -23.49
N LYS A 282 1.90 -27.28 -23.38
CA LYS A 282 0.50 -27.25 -23.82
C LYS A 282 0.38 -27.62 -25.31
N GLY A 283 1.23 -27.06 -26.15
CA GLY A 283 1.29 -27.38 -27.59
C GLY A 283 1.61 -28.86 -27.86
N ILE A 284 2.54 -29.44 -27.09
CA ILE A 284 2.85 -30.89 -27.21
C ILE A 284 1.63 -31.73 -26.84
N VAL A 285 0.94 -31.41 -25.75
CA VAL A 285 -0.26 -32.14 -25.32
C VAL A 285 -1.32 -32.11 -26.41
N TYR A 286 -1.63 -30.95 -26.99
CA TYR A 286 -2.59 -30.85 -28.10
C TYR A 286 -2.14 -31.68 -29.33
N SER A 287 -0.83 -31.70 -29.64
CA SER A 287 -0.32 -32.53 -30.74
C SER A 287 -0.47 -34.04 -30.50
N ILE A 288 -0.37 -34.48 -29.22
CA ILE A 288 -0.52 -35.90 -28.87
C ILE A 288 -2.00 -36.28 -28.80
N THR A 289 -2.85 -35.43 -28.27
CA THR A 289 -4.29 -35.72 -28.14
C THR A 289 -5.07 -35.51 -29.43
N LYS A 290 -4.42 -34.93 -30.47
CA LYS A 290 -5.01 -34.63 -31.78
C LYS A 290 -6.21 -33.65 -31.71
N ASP A 291 -6.28 -32.83 -30.72
CA ASP A 291 -7.24 -31.72 -30.59
C ASP A 291 -6.62 -30.38 -31.05
#